data_a1a55f493a100ab3271058ee41a3b35a
#
_entry.id   a1a55f493a100ab3271058ee41a3b35a
#
_cell.length_a   1.000
_cell.length_b   1.000
_cell.length_c   1.000
_cell.angle_alpha   90.00
_cell.angle_beta   90.00
_cell.angle_gamma   90.00
#
_symmetry.space_group_name_H-M   'P 1'
#
loop_
_entity.id
_entity.type
_entity.pdbx_description
1 polymer ?
#
loop_
_entity_poly.entity_id
_entity_poly.type
_entity_poly.pdbx_seq_one_letter_code
_entity_poly.pdbx_strand_id
1 'polypeptide(L)'
;MTNPDNIVRVRARNGGRASVYEANGWCQAYGSGILEGTGVVQNTVANMTVLVGGSSSKPDVLIAQNPAGYKIALDLVGQQPVTITAPASNSRISAIVAYTDDLALESTEDTVTGSPASCGLIVVNGSSSASPNAPTDTQIRNAITADGATGSQASYAIIATIRVASNTTSITDALITRNQAGVQSSKIDFATLDIRSGTGNITLPAGRWLIVAVANVVTSANGSFSTDITWLGTEKRFQGYRTSNQNRTQGCFTWATVMDVSASTTYTLTTSGDACEIFGRQWWAVKLSN
;
A
#
# COMPACT_ATOMS: atom_id res chain seq x y z
N MET A 1 23.65 18.51 0.71
CA MET A 1 24.26 18.16 2.02
C MET A 1 24.69 16.71 1.90
N THR A 2 25.97 16.43 1.77
CA THR A 2 26.45 15.04 1.75
C THR A 2 26.11 14.37 3.07
N ASN A 3 25.84 13.08 3.08
CA ASN A 3 25.52 12.30 4.28
C ASN A 3 26.71 12.25 5.25
N PRO A 4 26.90 13.25 6.16
CA PRO A 4 27.96 13.19 7.12
C PRO A 4 27.66 12.06 8.09
N ASP A 5 28.65 11.30 8.45
CA ASP A 5 28.56 10.23 9.45
C ASP A 5 27.68 9.02 9.07
N ASN A 6 27.35 8.83 7.77
CA ASN A 6 26.48 7.74 7.31
C ASN A 6 25.13 7.67 8.05
N ILE A 7 24.49 8.81 8.29
CA ILE A 7 23.19 8.88 8.96
C ILE A 7 22.10 8.09 8.18
N VAL A 8 22.18 8.07 6.86
CA VAL A 8 21.29 7.27 6.01
C VAL A 8 22.02 6.02 5.55
N ARG A 9 21.48 4.85 5.83
CA ARG A 9 22.07 3.56 5.47
C ARG A 9 21.03 2.64 4.89
N VAL A 10 21.42 1.84 3.89
CA VAL A 10 20.59 0.73 3.41
C VAL A 10 20.54 -0.37 4.48
N ARG A 11 19.34 -0.76 4.89
CA ARG A 11 19.15 -1.71 5.99
C ARG A 11 19.64 -3.12 5.65
N ALA A 12 19.30 -3.62 4.47
CA ALA A 12 19.77 -4.91 4.01
C ALA A 12 21.05 -4.73 3.22
N ARG A 13 22.09 -5.45 3.63
CA ARG A 13 23.35 -5.53 2.90
C ARG A 13 23.33 -6.71 1.96
N ASN A 14 23.84 -6.50 0.77
CA ASN A 14 24.05 -7.55 -0.19
C ASN A 14 25.33 -8.32 0.19
N GLY A 15 25.22 -9.29 1.10
CA GLY A 15 26.33 -10.19 1.48
C GLY A 15 26.40 -11.44 0.60
N GLY A 16 25.66 -11.46 -0.51
CA GLY A 16 25.52 -12.60 -1.41
C GLY A 16 25.14 -12.16 -2.81
N ARG A 17 24.64 -13.09 -3.63
CA ARG A 17 24.23 -12.84 -5.01
C ARG A 17 22.82 -12.28 -5.19
N ALA A 18 22.07 -12.04 -4.11
CA ALA A 18 20.73 -11.44 -4.16
C ALA A 18 20.84 -9.92 -4.27
N SER A 19 19.99 -9.30 -5.07
CA SER A 19 19.92 -7.85 -5.16
C SER A 19 19.42 -7.23 -3.86
N VAL A 20 19.72 -5.94 -3.61
CA VAL A 20 19.21 -5.20 -2.45
C VAL A 20 17.67 -5.21 -2.43
N TYR A 21 17.03 -5.18 -3.60
CA TYR A 21 15.57 -5.23 -3.73
C TYR A 21 14.99 -6.59 -3.33
N GLU A 22 15.67 -7.69 -3.70
CA GLU A 22 15.25 -9.03 -3.25
C GLU A 22 15.38 -9.19 -1.75
N ALA A 23 16.50 -8.72 -1.17
CA ALA A 23 16.70 -8.73 0.27
C ALA A 23 15.68 -7.87 1.03
N ASN A 24 15.13 -6.85 0.40
CA ASN A 24 14.11 -5.95 0.94
C ASN A 24 12.70 -6.21 0.36
N GLY A 25 12.42 -7.39 -0.17
CA GLY A 25 11.12 -7.71 -0.79
C GLY A 25 9.90 -7.42 0.09
N TRP A 26 10.03 -7.54 1.41
CA TRP A 26 8.99 -7.18 2.38
C TRP A 26 8.62 -5.69 2.36
N CYS A 27 9.53 -4.80 1.93
CA CYS A 27 9.28 -3.36 1.82
C CYS A 27 8.18 -3.04 0.81
N GLN A 28 7.91 -3.94 -0.16
CA GLN A 28 6.88 -3.75 -1.17
C GLN A 28 5.47 -3.62 -0.58
N ALA A 29 5.26 -4.16 0.62
CA ALA A 29 3.99 -4.07 1.34
C ALA A 29 3.70 -2.68 1.95
N TYR A 30 4.67 -1.76 1.95
CA TYR A 30 4.55 -0.45 2.60
C TYR A 30 4.55 0.69 1.59
N GLY A 31 3.98 1.85 1.97
CA GLY A 31 4.18 3.12 1.29
C GLY A 31 5.59 3.66 1.53
N SER A 32 6.03 4.63 0.72
CA SER A 32 7.25 5.38 0.99
C SER A 32 7.05 6.32 2.19
N GLY A 33 8.03 6.39 3.11
CA GLY A 33 7.98 7.23 4.30
C GLY A 33 8.59 6.57 5.53
N ILE A 34 8.22 7.04 6.72
CA ILE A 34 8.68 6.52 8.01
C ILE A 34 7.91 5.25 8.35
N LEU A 35 8.62 4.12 8.47
CA LEU A 35 8.05 2.86 8.92
C LEU A 35 8.12 2.73 10.45
N GLU A 36 9.24 3.10 11.04
CA GLU A 36 9.47 3.05 12.49
C GLU A 36 10.20 4.31 12.94
N GLY A 37 9.83 4.84 14.10
CA GLY A 37 10.40 6.04 14.67
C GLY A 37 9.61 7.31 14.41
N THR A 38 10.20 8.45 14.73
CA THR A 38 9.57 9.78 14.60
C THR A 38 10.01 10.55 13.36
N GLY A 39 11.12 10.16 12.76
CA GLY A 39 11.73 10.77 11.57
C GLY A 39 12.25 12.17 11.82
N VAL A 40 11.37 13.10 12.12
CA VAL A 40 11.68 14.53 12.32
C VAL A 40 10.99 15.06 13.57
N VAL A 41 11.73 15.77 14.43
CA VAL A 41 11.20 16.45 15.61
C VAL A 41 11.75 17.88 15.69
N GLN A 42 11.03 18.76 16.37
CA GLN A 42 11.57 20.08 16.68
C GLN A 42 12.86 19.98 17.50
N ASN A 43 13.75 20.96 17.36
CA ASN A 43 14.93 21.05 18.22
C ASN A 43 14.53 21.32 19.69
N THR A 44 15.35 20.88 20.64
CA THR A 44 15.12 21.06 22.09
C THR A 44 14.78 22.51 22.44
N VAL A 45 15.47 23.46 21.82
CA VAL A 45 15.09 24.87 21.81
C VAL A 45 14.62 25.20 20.42
N ALA A 46 13.33 25.54 20.28
CA ALA A 46 12.73 25.83 18.99
C ALA A 46 13.47 26.96 18.26
N ASN A 47 14.00 26.65 17.11
CA ASN A 47 14.69 27.56 16.18
C ASN A 47 14.44 27.09 14.76
N MET A 48 15.16 27.63 13.77
CA MET A 48 15.03 27.20 12.36
C MET A 48 15.70 25.86 12.05
N THR A 49 16.03 25.07 13.06
CA THR A 49 16.64 23.73 12.93
C THR A 49 15.71 22.68 13.52
N VAL A 50 15.57 21.57 12.83
CA VAL A 50 14.88 20.35 13.29
C VAL A 50 15.88 19.23 13.48
N LEU A 51 15.55 18.24 14.30
CA LEU A 51 16.34 17.03 14.47
C LEU A 51 15.76 15.90 13.64
N VAL A 52 16.58 15.24 12.84
CA VAL A 52 16.20 14.17 11.93
C VAL A 52 16.89 12.86 12.31
N GLY A 53 16.12 11.77 12.41
CA GLY A 53 16.61 10.44 12.68
C GLY A 53 16.51 10.00 14.13
N GLY A 54 16.65 8.70 14.34
CA GLY A 54 16.65 8.03 15.64
C GLY A 54 18.03 7.99 16.30
N SER A 55 18.13 7.31 17.44
CA SER A 55 19.41 7.11 18.10
C SER A 55 20.28 6.06 17.37
N SER A 56 21.57 6.02 17.68
CA SER A 56 22.48 5.00 17.12
C SER A 56 22.11 3.56 17.53
N SER A 57 21.50 3.41 18.71
CA SER A 57 21.02 2.11 19.21
C SER A 57 19.60 1.77 18.75
N LYS A 58 18.81 2.77 18.36
CA LYS A 58 17.47 2.62 17.83
C LYS A 58 17.29 3.60 16.66
N PRO A 59 17.76 3.24 15.45
CA PRO A 59 17.58 4.06 14.26
C PRO A 59 16.10 4.13 13.88
N ASP A 60 15.70 5.24 13.28
CA ASP A 60 14.42 5.29 12.57
C ASP A 60 14.54 4.53 11.26
N VAL A 61 13.45 3.89 10.84
CA VAL A 61 13.41 3.09 9.61
C VAL A 61 12.50 3.76 8.60
N LEU A 62 13.01 3.92 7.39
CA LEU A 62 12.28 4.48 6.25
C LEU A 62 12.06 3.44 5.17
N ILE A 63 11.01 3.60 4.40
CA ILE A 63 10.80 2.93 3.12
C ILE A 63 11.03 3.96 2.00
N ALA A 64 12.08 3.78 1.23
CA ALA A 64 12.39 4.57 0.04
C ALA A 64 11.92 3.85 -1.22
N GLN A 65 11.57 4.60 -2.25
CA GLN A 65 11.07 4.07 -3.52
C GLN A 65 11.79 4.71 -4.70
N ASN A 66 12.15 3.88 -5.70
CA ASN A 66 12.71 4.34 -6.98
C ASN A 66 11.60 4.63 -8.02
N PRO A 67 11.95 5.20 -9.20
CA PRO A 67 10.98 5.50 -10.26
C PRO A 67 10.25 4.28 -10.81
N ALA A 68 10.87 3.09 -10.76
CA ALA A 68 10.27 1.84 -11.22
C ALA A 68 9.30 1.24 -10.20
N GLY A 69 9.12 1.87 -9.02
CA GLY A 69 8.22 1.41 -7.98
C GLY A 69 8.85 0.43 -6.98
N TYR A 70 10.10 0.02 -7.17
CA TYR A 70 10.80 -0.83 -6.21
C TYR A 70 11.14 -0.06 -4.94
N LYS A 71 11.10 -0.77 -3.81
CA LYS A 71 11.26 -0.19 -2.47
C LYS A 71 12.37 -0.88 -1.70
N ILE A 72 13.11 -0.08 -0.93
CA ILE A 72 14.14 -0.54 -0.02
C ILE A 72 13.99 0.13 1.34
N ALA A 73 14.49 -0.51 2.39
CA ALA A 73 14.55 0.08 3.73
C ALA A 73 15.85 0.86 3.91
N LEU A 74 15.70 2.07 4.46
CA LEU A 74 16.80 2.92 4.89
C LEU A 74 16.73 3.09 6.42
N ASP A 75 17.88 3.04 7.08
CA ASP A 75 18.00 3.39 8.50
C ASP A 75 18.53 4.83 8.65
N LEU A 76 17.82 5.64 9.44
CA LEU A 76 18.31 6.95 9.90
C LEU A 76 18.99 6.76 11.26
N VAL A 77 20.31 6.72 11.23
CA VAL A 77 21.15 6.40 12.41
C VAL A 77 21.70 7.67 13.04
N GLY A 78 21.31 7.92 14.28
CA GLY A 78 21.68 9.14 14.99
C GLY A 78 20.79 10.33 14.62
N GLN A 79 20.76 11.33 15.51
CA GLN A 79 20.03 12.57 15.27
C GLN A 79 20.92 13.59 14.58
N GLN A 80 20.44 14.10 13.45
CA GLN A 80 21.13 15.13 12.67
C GLN A 80 20.35 16.44 12.73
N PRO A 81 20.98 17.57 13.13
CA PRO A 81 20.35 18.89 13.01
C PRO A 81 20.26 19.32 11.55
N VAL A 82 19.06 19.65 11.11
CA VAL A 82 18.78 20.10 9.73
C VAL A 82 18.17 21.48 9.77
N THR A 83 18.82 22.46 9.15
CA THR A 83 18.36 23.86 9.10
C THR A 83 17.36 24.06 7.96
N ILE A 84 16.24 24.65 8.30
CA ILE A 84 15.18 25.08 7.35
C ILE A 84 15.27 26.60 7.21
N THR A 85 15.37 27.11 5.98
CA THR A 85 15.40 28.55 5.74
C THR A 85 14.01 29.10 5.53
N ALA A 86 13.69 30.27 6.09
CA ALA A 86 12.45 30.97 5.80
C ALA A 86 12.48 31.52 4.35
N PRO A 87 11.35 31.49 3.62
CA PRO A 87 11.27 32.13 2.32
C PRO A 87 11.27 33.66 2.45
N ALA A 88 11.74 34.38 1.43
CA ALA A 88 11.77 35.82 1.43
C ALA A 88 10.36 36.46 1.43
N SER A 89 9.38 35.78 0.83
CA SER A 89 7.98 36.23 0.76
C SER A 89 7.04 35.05 0.74
N ASN A 90 5.77 35.25 1.13
CA ASN A 90 4.73 34.23 1.19
C ASN A 90 5.10 33.02 2.10
N SER A 91 4.39 31.93 1.93
CA SER A 91 4.69 30.66 2.59
C SER A 91 5.30 29.68 1.60
N ARG A 92 6.03 28.70 2.13
CA ARG A 92 6.63 27.60 1.35
C ARG A 92 6.45 26.29 2.12
N ILE A 93 6.35 25.18 1.39
CA ILE A 93 6.49 23.83 1.96
C ILE A 93 7.87 23.31 1.58
N SER A 94 8.68 22.98 2.59
CA SER A 94 9.98 22.33 2.43
C SER A 94 9.85 20.85 2.79
N ALA A 95 10.43 19.95 2.02
CA ALA A 95 10.49 18.52 2.30
C ALA A 95 11.88 18.12 2.81
N ILE A 96 11.93 17.29 3.84
CA ILE A 96 13.13 16.59 4.28
C ILE A 96 13.12 15.22 3.62
N VAL A 97 14.16 14.92 2.86
CA VAL A 97 14.24 13.74 1.99
C VAL A 97 15.51 12.96 2.31
N ALA A 98 15.34 11.65 2.60
CA ALA A 98 16.45 10.70 2.60
C ALA A 98 16.45 9.93 1.27
N TYR A 99 17.62 9.68 0.73
CA TYR A 99 17.77 8.96 -0.53
C TYR A 99 18.96 8.01 -0.53
N THR A 100 18.95 7.07 -1.48
CA THR A 100 20.09 6.24 -1.85
C THR A 100 20.19 6.17 -3.37
N ASP A 101 21.45 6.18 -3.89
CA ASP A 101 21.71 6.01 -5.31
C ASP A 101 21.76 4.52 -5.63
N ASP A 102 20.74 4.04 -6.34
CA ASP A 102 20.59 2.62 -6.68
C ASP A 102 21.74 2.11 -7.60
N LEU A 103 22.24 2.96 -8.50
CA LEU A 103 23.35 2.58 -9.38
C LEU A 103 24.66 2.38 -8.60
N ALA A 104 24.89 3.20 -7.57
CA ALA A 104 26.05 3.01 -6.72
C ALA A 104 25.96 1.74 -5.87
N LEU A 105 24.72 1.29 -5.55
CA LEU A 105 24.49 0.04 -4.82
C LEU A 105 24.71 -1.20 -5.67
N GLU A 106 24.39 -1.13 -6.96
CA GLU A 106 24.55 -2.27 -7.90
C GLU A 106 26.01 -2.46 -8.34
N SER A 107 26.83 -1.40 -8.36
CA SER A 107 28.20 -1.42 -8.86
C SER A 107 29.21 -2.01 -7.87
N THR A 108 28.85 -2.24 -6.60
CA THR A 108 29.78 -2.71 -5.56
C THR A 108 29.29 -4.03 -4.96
N GLU A 109 29.79 -5.14 -5.49
CA GLU A 109 29.42 -6.50 -5.05
C GLU A 109 29.69 -6.78 -3.56
N ASP A 110 30.57 -6.06 -2.86
CA ASP A 110 31.06 -6.46 -1.54
C ASP A 110 31.11 -5.38 -0.45
N THR A 111 30.84 -4.13 -0.73
CA THR A 111 30.94 -3.07 0.27
C THR A 111 29.82 -2.07 0.16
N VAL A 112 28.68 -2.42 0.74
CA VAL A 112 27.64 -1.44 1.00
C VAL A 112 27.90 -0.76 2.36
N THR A 113 29.08 -0.28 2.58
CA THR A 113 29.24 1.00 3.21
C THR A 113 28.98 2.01 2.12
N GLY A 114 27.74 2.55 2.07
CA GLY A 114 27.44 3.58 1.09
C GLY A 114 28.58 4.60 1.14
N SER A 115 29.23 4.77 0.01
CA SER A 115 30.05 5.96 -0.20
C SER A 115 29.19 7.14 0.22
N PRO A 116 29.75 8.20 0.85
CA PRO A 116 28.98 9.41 1.14
C PRO A 116 28.23 9.98 -0.06
N ALA A 117 28.60 9.58 -1.27
CA ALA A 117 27.92 9.93 -2.52
C ALA A 117 26.68 9.05 -2.84
N SER A 118 26.50 7.89 -2.20
CA SER A 118 25.41 6.96 -2.55
C SER A 118 24.17 7.08 -1.66
N CYS A 119 24.26 7.71 -0.52
CA CYS A 119 23.12 7.96 0.38
C CYS A 119 23.18 9.39 0.91
N GLY A 120 22.05 10.04 1.06
CA GLY A 120 22.01 11.43 1.51
C GLY A 120 20.74 11.82 2.25
N LEU A 121 20.85 12.93 2.96
CA LEU A 121 19.75 13.64 3.63
C LEU A 121 19.74 15.08 3.12
N ILE A 122 18.67 15.49 2.47
CA ILE A 122 18.55 16.82 1.86
C ILE A 122 17.26 17.52 2.24
N VAL A 123 17.27 18.85 2.13
CA VAL A 123 16.07 19.70 2.20
C VAL A 123 15.72 20.18 0.81
N VAL A 124 14.54 19.86 0.35
CA VAL A 124 14.02 20.33 -0.95
C VAL A 124 12.92 21.35 -0.72
N ASN A 125 13.08 22.50 -1.31
CA ASN A 125 12.14 23.60 -1.15
C ASN A 125 11.12 23.62 -2.30
N GLY A 126 9.84 23.63 -1.95
CA GLY A 126 8.77 23.94 -2.90
C GLY A 126 8.73 25.42 -3.25
N SER A 127 7.83 25.80 -4.16
CA SER A 127 7.64 27.19 -4.56
C SER A 127 6.95 28.00 -3.48
N SER A 128 7.44 29.24 -3.25
CA SER A 128 6.79 30.20 -2.34
C SER A 128 5.53 30.77 -2.98
N SER A 129 4.39 30.66 -2.31
CA SER A 129 3.10 31.20 -2.78
C SER A 129 2.11 31.40 -1.62
N ALA A 130 0.98 32.05 -1.89
CA ALA A 130 -0.12 32.16 -0.92
C ALA A 130 -0.71 30.76 -0.56
N SER A 131 -0.71 29.85 -1.54
CA SER A 131 -1.11 28.44 -1.38
C SER A 131 0.03 27.54 -1.84
N PRO A 132 1.06 27.32 -1.00
CA PRO A 132 2.25 26.57 -1.39
C PRO A 132 1.95 25.08 -1.52
N ASN A 133 2.59 24.46 -2.52
CA ASN A 133 2.60 23.00 -2.68
C ASN A 133 3.93 22.42 -2.20
N ALA A 134 3.90 21.15 -1.80
CA ALA A 134 5.11 20.39 -1.54
C ALA A 134 5.97 20.27 -2.82
N PRO A 135 7.28 20.06 -2.67
CA PRO A 135 8.15 19.80 -3.82
C PRO A 135 7.63 18.62 -4.65
N THR A 136 7.70 18.76 -5.96
CA THR A 136 7.36 17.69 -6.92
C THR A 136 8.46 16.63 -6.98
N ASP A 137 8.14 15.42 -7.48
CA ASP A 137 9.12 14.37 -7.75
C ASP A 137 10.32 14.88 -8.56
N THR A 138 10.05 15.65 -9.62
CA THR A 138 11.12 16.26 -10.44
C THR A 138 12.04 17.20 -9.64
N GLN A 139 11.49 18.03 -8.76
CA GLN A 139 12.28 18.93 -7.91
C GLN A 139 13.14 18.13 -6.93
N ILE A 140 12.59 17.04 -6.35
CA ILE A 140 13.33 16.17 -5.44
C ILE A 140 14.49 15.49 -6.19
N ARG A 141 14.24 14.89 -7.35
CA ARG A 141 15.28 14.22 -8.15
C ARG A 141 16.37 15.16 -8.63
N ASN A 142 16.01 16.38 -9.03
CA ASN A 142 17.00 17.40 -9.39
C ASN A 142 17.86 17.79 -8.18
N ALA A 143 17.28 17.90 -6.99
CA ALA A 143 18.02 18.17 -5.76
C ALA A 143 18.97 17.02 -5.38
N ILE A 144 18.53 15.77 -5.55
CA ILE A 144 19.39 14.57 -5.36
C ILE A 144 20.57 14.61 -6.35
N THR A 145 20.32 14.97 -7.61
CA THR A 145 21.40 15.12 -8.62
C THR A 145 22.36 16.25 -8.24
N ALA A 146 21.85 17.37 -7.75
CA ALA A 146 22.69 18.47 -7.29
C ALA A 146 23.53 18.12 -6.03
N ASP A 147 23.10 17.15 -5.24
CA ASP A 147 23.83 16.63 -4.09
C ASP A 147 24.90 15.57 -4.47
N GLY A 148 25.00 15.20 -5.75
CA GLY A 148 26.06 14.37 -6.31
C GLY A 148 25.67 12.91 -6.61
N ALA A 149 24.38 12.56 -6.52
CA ALA A 149 23.88 11.22 -6.81
C ALA A 149 23.13 11.17 -8.16
N THR A 150 22.75 9.97 -8.62
CA THR A 150 21.99 9.78 -9.85
C THR A 150 20.48 9.90 -9.59
N GLY A 151 19.99 11.14 -9.43
CA GLY A 151 18.62 11.41 -9.00
C GLY A 151 17.53 10.77 -9.86
N SER A 152 17.77 10.54 -11.16
CA SER A 152 16.82 9.89 -12.07
C SER A 152 16.54 8.42 -11.72
N GLN A 153 17.41 7.78 -10.94
CA GLN A 153 17.28 6.38 -10.55
C GLN A 153 17.25 6.14 -9.03
N ALA A 154 17.62 7.16 -8.26
CA ALA A 154 17.68 7.05 -6.81
C ALA A 154 16.34 6.63 -6.19
N SER A 155 16.42 5.76 -5.20
CA SER A 155 15.33 5.51 -4.27
C SER A 155 15.31 6.60 -3.21
N TYR A 156 14.16 7.23 -2.96
CA TYR A 156 14.03 8.24 -1.92
C TYR A 156 12.76 8.08 -1.08
N ALA A 157 12.79 8.64 0.12
CA ALA A 157 11.65 8.81 1.00
C ALA A 157 11.53 10.28 1.44
N ILE A 158 10.35 10.85 1.35
CA ILE A 158 10.02 12.08 2.08
C ILE A 158 9.78 11.68 3.52
N ILE A 159 10.56 12.22 4.45
CA ILE A 159 10.44 11.95 5.89
C ILE A 159 9.37 12.85 6.50
N ALA A 160 9.43 14.14 6.17
CA ALA A 160 8.45 15.12 6.61
C ALA A 160 8.37 16.29 5.64
N THR A 161 7.25 16.99 5.69
CA THR A 161 7.09 18.33 5.08
C THR A 161 6.91 19.37 6.18
N ILE A 162 7.46 20.56 5.96
CA ILE A 162 7.41 21.66 6.91
C ILE A 162 6.87 22.89 6.20
N ARG A 163 5.75 23.44 6.69
CA ARG A 163 5.20 24.68 6.17
C ARG A 163 5.85 25.88 6.87
N VAL A 164 6.53 26.73 6.10
CA VAL A 164 7.30 27.86 6.61
C VAL A 164 6.78 29.15 6.00
N ALA A 165 6.37 30.09 6.84
CA ALA A 165 6.01 31.45 6.39
C ALA A 165 7.29 32.33 6.32
N SER A 166 7.23 33.46 5.59
CA SER A 166 8.37 34.36 5.40
C SER A 166 8.93 34.97 6.68
N ASN A 167 8.12 35.06 7.73
CA ASN A 167 8.52 35.63 9.03
C ASN A 167 8.75 34.55 10.11
N THR A 168 8.79 33.26 9.72
CA THR A 168 9.04 32.16 10.67
C THR A 168 10.47 32.26 11.20
N THR A 169 10.61 32.28 12.53
CA THR A 169 11.89 32.33 13.24
C THR A 169 12.19 31.01 13.98
N SER A 170 11.21 30.12 14.09
CA SER A 170 11.37 28.82 14.71
C SER A 170 10.42 27.79 14.12
N ILE A 171 10.89 26.55 14.04
CA ILE A 171 10.09 25.39 13.64
C ILE A 171 9.66 24.64 14.89
N THR A 172 8.35 24.48 15.05
CA THR A 172 7.75 23.68 16.10
C THR A 172 7.15 22.41 15.52
N ASP A 173 6.86 21.40 16.34
CA ASP A 173 6.23 20.14 15.91
C ASP A 173 4.89 20.37 15.18
N ALA A 174 4.18 21.46 15.49
CA ALA A 174 2.92 21.83 14.82
C ALA A 174 3.11 22.18 13.33
N LEU A 175 4.31 22.58 12.90
CA LEU A 175 4.65 22.89 11.52
C LEU A 175 5.18 21.66 10.75
N ILE A 176 5.44 20.56 11.45
CA ILE A 176 6.04 19.33 10.90
C ILE A 176 4.93 18.33 10.59
N THR A 177 4.74 18.02 9.32
CA THR A 177 3.87 16.94 8.88
C THR A 177 4.74 15.73 8.52
N ARG A 178 4.75 14.72 9.40
CA ARG A 178 5.53 13.49 9.21
C ARG A 178 4.85 12.59 8.19
N ASN A 179 5.64 12.00 7.30
CA ASN A 179 5.16 11.07 6.29
C ASN A 179 5.35 9.63 6.76
N GLN A 180 4.30 9.03 7.30
CA GLN A 180 4.34 7.64 7.76
C GLN A 180 4.20 6.68 6.57
N ALA A 181 5.07 5.69 6.50
CA ALA A 181 4.96 4.56 5.57
C ALA A 181 3.80 3.66 6.03
N GLY A 182 2.59 4.03 5.68
CA GLY A 182 1.44 3.15 5.91
C GLY A 182 1.64 1.83 5.19
N VAL A 183 1.16 0.72 5.79
CA VAL A 183 1.06 -0.53 5.05
C VAL A 183 0.28 -0.21 3.78
N GLN A 184 0.93 -0.29 2.64
CA GLN A 184 0.23 -0.47 1.38
C GLN A 184 -0.24 -1.93 1.34
N SER A 185 -1.02 -2.33 2.31
CA SER A 185 -2.07 -3.23 1.91
C SER A 185 -2.75 -2.52 0.74
N SER A 186 -3.05 -3.19 -0.34
CA SER A 186 -4.32 -2.93 -0.99
C SER A 186 -5.27 -2.79 0.19
N LYS A 187 -5.49 -1.56 0.64
CA LYS A 187 -6.41 -1.29 1.73
C LYS A 187 -7.72 -1.80 1.19
N ILE A 188 -8.05 -3.01 1.57
CA ILE A 188 -9.45 -3.32 1.68
C ILE A 188 -9.87 -2.37 2.80
N ASP A 189 -10.18 -1.16 2.43
CA ASP A 189 -10.80 -0.22 3.34
C ASP A 189 -12.22 -0.77 3.56
N PHE A 190 -12.35 -1.58 4.61
CA PHE A 190 -13.63 -2.19 4.95
C PHE A 190 -14.74 -1.13 5.12
N ALA A 191 -14.39 0.12 5.39
CA ALA A 191 -15.34 1.24 5.45
C ALA A 191 -15.80 1.71 4.06
N THR A 192 -15.03 1.45 2.99
CA THR A 192 -15.33 1.84 1.60
C THR A 192 -15.63 0.67 0.68
N LEU A 193 -15.56 -0.59 1.19
CA LEU A 193 -15.93 -1.76 0.40
C LEU A 193 -17.41 -1.72 0.03
N ASP A 194 -17.69 -1.83 -1.25
CA ASP A 194 -19.04 -2.16 -1.72
C ASP A 194 -19.31 -3.63 -1.37
N ILE A 195 -19.93 -3.85 -0.21
CA ILE A 195 -20.35 -5.16 0.28
C ILE A 195 -21.84 -5.28 0.05
N ARG A 196 -22.23 -6.32 -0.67
CA ARG A 196 -23.62 -6.63 -0.98
C ARG A 196 -24.00 -8.01 -0.46
N SER A 197 -25.26 -8.15 -0.10
CA SER A 197 -25.82 -9.43 0.31
C SER A 197 -27.31 -9.49 -0.05
N GLY A 198 -27.86 -10.68 -0.12
CA GLY A 198 -29.26 -10.87 -0.40
C GLY A 198 -29.69 -12.34 -0.37
N THR A 199 -30.99 -12.54 -0.51
CA THR A 199 -31.63 -13.86 -0.57
C THR A 199 -32.28 -14.16 -1.93
N GLY A 200 -32.17 -13.24 -2.89
CA GLY A 200 -32.72 -13.33 -4.24
C GLY A 200 -31.65 -13.57 -5.32
N ASN A 201 -31.93 -13.04 -6.50
CA ASN A 201 -30.96 -13.00 -7.57
C ASN A 201 -29.78 -12.08 -7.19
N ILE A 202 -28.60 -12.39 -7.69
CA ILE A 202 -27.39 -11.59 -7.46
C ILE A 202 -27.33 -10.52 -8.55
N THR A 203 -27.49 -9.25 -8.21
CA THR A 203 -27.31 -8.14 -9.17
C THR A 203 -26.10 -7.33 -8.76
N LEU A 204 -25.09 -7.29 -9.62
CA LEU A 204 -23.83 -6.58 -9.38
C LEU A 204 -23.58 -5.56 -10.50
N PRO A 205 -23.14 -4.34 -10.16
CA PRO A 205 -22.64 -3.36 -11.14
C PRO A 205 -21.28 -3.79 -11.69
N ALA A 206 -20.80 -3.07 -12.71
CA ALA A 206 -19.45 -3.28 -13.25
C ALA A 206 -18.38 -3.26 -12.17
N GLY A 207 -17.36 -4.11 -12.31
CA GLY A 207 -16.25 -4.26 -11.41
C GLY A 207 -15.84 -5.70 -11.19
N ARG A 208 -14.78 -5.91 -10.43
CA ARG A 208 -14.30 -7.24 -10.03
C ARG A 208 -14.83 -7.60 -8.65
N TRP A 209 -15.46 -8.75 -8.52
CA TRP A 209 -16.18 -9.15 -7.32
C TRP A 209 -15.72 -10.51 -6.80
N LEU A 210 -15.51 -10.62 -5.49
CA LEU A 210 -15.50 -11.90 -4.78
C LEU A 210 -16.94 -12.19 -4.34
N ILE A 211 -17.47 -13.34 -4.75
CA ILE A 211 -18.86 -13.72 -4.48
C ILE A 211 -18.88 -15.06 -3.75
N VAL A 212 -19.65 -15.14 -2.69
CA VAL A 212 -19.99 -16.38 -2.00
C VAL A 212 -21.51 -16.50 -1.98
N ALA A 213 -22.02 -17.62 -2.49
CA ALA A 213 -23.44 -17.88 -2.55
C ALA A 213 -23.78 -19.29 -2.06
N VAL A 214 -24.89 -19.43 -1.36
CA VAL A 214 -25.36 -20.71 -0.81
C VAL A 214 -26.81 -20.91 -1.24
N ALA A 215 -27.14 -22.12 -1.71
CA ALA A 215 -28.51 -22.51 -1.97
C ALA A 215 -28.83 -23.83 -1.27
N ASN A 216 -29.99 -23.88 -0.63
CA ASN A 216 -30.58 -25.07 -0.06
C ASN A 216 -31.68 -25.57 -0.98
N VAL A 217 -31.62 -26.83 -1.36
CA VAL A 217 -32.56 -27.46 -2.28
C VAL A 217 -33.19 -28.67 -1.64
N VAL A 218 -34.38 -29.01 -2.08
CA VAL A 218 -35.13 -30.16 -1.61
C VAL A 218 -35.84 -30.84 -2.78
N THR A 219 -35.84 -32.14 -2.81
CA THR A 219 -36.67 -32.89 -3.71
C THR A 219 -37.66 -33.80 -2.99
N SER A 220 -38.83 -33.93 -3.53
CA SER A 220 -39.87 -34.90 -3.14
C SER A 220 -40.02 -36.02 -4.14
N ALA A 221 -39.23 -36.05 -5.22
CA ALA A 221 -39.26 -37.12 -6.22
C ALA A 221 -38.93 -38.48 -5.58
N ASN A 222 -39.67 -39.52 -5.91
CA ASN A 222 -39.41 -40.89 -5.49
C ASN A 222 -38.51 -41.60 -6.51
N GLY A 223 -37.67 -42.52 -6.04
CA GLY A 223 -36.69 -43.19 -6.87
C GLY A 223 -35.39 -42.40 -7.05
N SER A 224 -34.73 -42.72 -8.16
CA SER A 224 -33.52 -41.97 -8.55
C SER A 224 -33.90 -40.55 -9.00
N PHE A 225 -33.13 -39.58 -8.60
CA PHE A 225 -33.28 -38.19 -9.06
C PHE A 225 -31.92 -37.58 -9.42
N SER A 226 -31.92 -36.69 -10.38
CA SER A 226 -30.77 -35.89 -10.77
C SER A 226 -31.23 -34.50 -11.22
N THR A 227 -30.78 -33.48 -10.55
CA THR A 227 -31.08 -32.07 -10.84
C THR A 227 -29.79 -31.31 -10.93
N ASP A 228 -29.62 -30.56 -11.99
CA ASP A 228 -28.49 -29.61 -12.12
C ASP A 228 -28.94 -28.23 -11.66
N ILE A 229 -28.12 -27.64 -10.82
CA ILE A 229 -28.35 -26.35 -10.19
C ILE A 229 -27.26 -25.40 -10.67
N THR A 230 -27.62 -24.39 -11.43
CA THR A 230 -26.68 -23.43 -12.01
C THR A 230 -26.82 -22.07 -11.36
N TRP A 231 -25.72 -21.56 -10.86
CA TRP A 231 -25.59 -20.20 -10.36
C TRP A 231 -24.21 -19.64 -10.67
N LEU A 232 -24.11 -18.35 -10.91
CA LEU A 232 -22.84 -17.67 -11.24
C LEU A 232 -22.08 -18.34 -12.41
N GLY A 233 -22.80 -18.89 -13.37
CA GLY A 233 -22.22 -19.60 -14.53
C GLY A 233 -21.63 -20.97 -14.21
N THR A 234 -21.80 -21.47 -12.98
CA THR A 234 -21.28 -22.78 -12.56
C THR A 234 -22.42 -23.71 -12.18
N GLU A 235 -22.40 -24.90 -12.77
CA GLU A 235 -23.35 -25.97 -12.50
C GLU A 235 -22.89 -26.85 -11.34
N LYS A 236 -23.83 -27.23 -10.50
CA LYS A 236 -23.65 -28.23 -9.44
C LYS A 236 -24.76 -29.27 -9.52
N ARG A 237 -24.44 -30.55 -9.36
CA ARG A 237 -25.39 -31.64 -9.49
C ARG A 237 -25.89 -32.10 -8.13
N PHE A 238 -27.23 -32.11 -7.97
CA PHE A 238 -27.94 -32.70 -6.86
C PHE A 238 -28.57 -34.03 -7.32
N GLN A 239 -28.00 -35.13 -6.89
CA GLN A 239 -28.44 -36.47 -7.30
C GLN A 239 -28.52 -37.43 -6.10
N GLY A 240 -29.36 -38.44 -6.22
CA GLY A 240 -29.50 -39.46 -5.22
C GLY A 240 -30.63 -40.43 -5.51
N TYR A 241 -30.95 -41.23 -4.52
CA TYR A 241 -32.08 -42.15 -4.53
C TYR A 241 -32.93 -41.91 -3.27
N ARG A 242 -34.26 -41.84 -3.45
CA ARG A 242 -35.20 -41.66 -2.35
C ARG A 242 -36.23 -42.76 -2.35
N THR A 243 -36.48 -43.34 -1.18
CA THR A 243 -37.58 -44.28 -0.95
C THR A 243 -38.85 -43.52 -0.58
N SER A 244 -40.02 -44.10 -0.89
CA SER A 244 -41.34 -43.52 -0.63
C SER A 244 -41.59 -43.20 0.88
N ASN A 245 -40.82 -43.78 1.77
CA ASN A 245 -40.95 -43.60 3.22
C ASN A 245 -40.15 -42.42 3.79
N GLN A 246 -39.35 -41.75 2.96
CA GLN A 246 -38.59 -40.56 3.35
C GLN A 246 -39.39 -39.30 3.03
N ASN A 247 -39.47 -38.34 3.95
CA ASN A 247 -40.27 -37.14 3.74
C ASN A 247 -39.71 -36.25 2.63
N ARG A 248 -38.40 -35.92 2.63
CA ARG A 248 -37.72 -35.09 1.64
C ARG A 248 -36.21 -35.33 1.69
N THR A 249 -35.53 -35.27 0.57
CA THR A 249 -34.08 -35.23 0.50
C THR A 249 -33.63 -33.80 0.31
N GLN A 250 -32.66 -33.35 1.12
CA GLN A 250 -32.15 -31.99 1.10
C GLN A 250 -30.68 -31.95 0.69
N GLY A 251 -30.29 -30.88 0.02
CA GLY A 251 -28.92 -30.58 -0.33
C GLY A 251 -28.57 -29.10 -0.05
N CYS A 252 -27.33 -28.86 0.30
CA CYS A 252 -26.80 -27.52 0.44
C CYS A 252 -25.61 -27.35 -0.50
N PHE A 253 -25.63 -26.33 -1.33
CA PHE A 253 -24.59 -26.05 -2.32
C PHE A 253 -24.00 -24.67 -2.08
N THR A 254 -22.68 -24.56 -2.19
CA THR A 254 -21.96 -23.32 -2.06
C THR A 254 -21.19 -23.01 -3.33
N TRP A 255 -21.30 -21.81 -3.82
CA TRP A 255 -20.47 -21.24 -4.87
C TRP A 255 -19.57 -20.18 -4.27
N ALA A 256 -18.28 -20.21 -4.60
CA ALA A 256 -17.31 -19.18 -4.26
C ALA A 256 -16.49 -18.90 -5.51
N THR A 257 -16.48 -17.66 -5.97
CA THR A 257 -15.79 -17.28 -7.20
C THR A 257 -15.36 -15.82 -7.17
N VAL A 258 -14.32 -15.52 -7.95
CA VAL A 258 -13.97 -14.15 -8.32
C VAL A 258 -14.33 -13.97 -9.78
N MET A 259 -15.07 -12.91 -10.09
CA MET A 259 -15.50 -12.67 -11.47
C MET A 259 -15.47 -11.18 -11.80
N ASP A 260 -15.19 -10.91 -13.10
CA ASP A 260 -15.23 -9.58 -13.66
C ASP A 260 -16.61 -9.35 -14.29
N VAL A 261 -17.28 -8.30 -13.85
CA VAL A 261 -18.60 -7.88 -14.32
C VAL A 261 -18.41 -6.61 -15.14
N SER A 262 -18.58 -6.69 -16.46
CA SER A 262 -18.30 -5.57 -17.38
C SER A 262 -19.42 -4.51 -17.39
N ALA A 263 -20.65 -4.92 -17.06
CA ALA A 263 -21.82 -4.04 -16.94
C ALA A 263 -22.73 -4.58 -15.84
N SER A 264 -23.69 -3.80 -15.38
CA SER A 264 -24.67 -4.29 -14.39
C SER A 264 -25.32 -5.58 -14.84
N THR A 265 -25.09 -6.66 -14.12
CA THR A 265 -25.50 -8.03 -14.49
C THR A 265 -26.25 -8.70 -13.35
N THR A 266 -27.32 -9.42 -13.71
CA THR A 266 -28.11 -10.21 -12.76
C THR A 266 -27.87 -11.71 -13.01
N TYR A 267 -27.47 -12.41 -11.95
CA TYR A 267 -27.26 -13.87 -11.95
C TYR A 267 -28.42 -14.53 -11.25
N THR A 268 -29.18 -15.31 -12.02
CA THR A 268 -30.34 -16.07 -11.52
C THR A 268 -29.92 -17.50 -11.19
N LEU A 269 -30.40 -18.02 -10.08
CA LEU A 269 -30.27 -19.43 -9.74
C LEU A 269 -31.33 -20.21 -10.56
N THR A 270 -30.87 -21.17 -11.34
CA THR A 270 -31.74 -22.03 -12.17
C THR A 270 -31.54 -23.49 -11.85
N THR A 271 -32.56 -24.29 -12.08
CA THR A 271 -32.52 -25.74 -11.97
C THR A 271 -33.00 -26.39 -13.28
N SER A 272 -32.39 -27.52 -13.61
CA SER A 272 -32.82 -28.37 -14.77
C SER A 272 -32.74 -29.83 -14.38
N GLY A 273 -33.53 -30.68 -14.97
CA GLY A 273 -33.66 -32.10 -14.63
C GLY A 273 -34.88 -32.41 -13.77
N ASP A 274 -34.77 -33.31 -12.82
CA ASP A 274 -35.89 -33.72 -11.97
C ASP A 274 -36.34 -32.56 -11.04
N ALA A 275 -37.64 -32.60 -10.68
CA ALA A 275 -38.23 -31.54 -9.90
C ALA A 275 -37.55 -31.36 -8.54
N CYS A 276 -36.99 -30.19 -8.31
CA CYS A 276 -36.52 -29.79 -7.00
C CYS A 276 -37.00 -28.37 -6.66
N GLU A 277 -37.17 -28.12 -5.38
CA GLU A 277 -37.54 -26.84 -4.83
C GLU A 277 -36.34 -26.17 -4.19
N ILE A 278 -36.13 -24.89 -4.46
CA ILE A 278 -35.12 -24.08 -3.77
C ILE A 278 -35.84 -23.42 -2.58
N PHE A 279 -35.56 -23.90 -1.37
CA PHE A 279 -36.23 -23.40 -0.16
C PHE A 279 -35.43 -22.36 0.62
N GLY A 280 -34.16 -22.13 0.24
CA GLY A 280 -33.34 -21.09 0.83
C GLY A 280 -32.15 -20.75 -0.05
N ARG A 281 -31.86 -19.47 -0.17
CA ARG A 281 -30.65 -18.96 -0.85
C ARG A 281 -30.16 -17.71 -0.15
N GLN A 282 -28.86 -17.58 -0.09
CA GLN A 282 -28.20 -16.42 0.50
C GLN A 282 -26.88 -16.18 -0.23
N TRP A 283 -26.51 -14.93 -0.39
CA TRP A 283 -25.26 -14.57 -1.03
C TRP A 283 -24.64 -13.32 -0.42
N TRP A 284 -23.33 -13.22 -0.57
CA TRP A 284 -22.49 -12.07 -0.22
C TRP A 284 -21.55 -11.80 -1.36
N ALA A 285 -21.32 -10.55 -1.65
CA ALA A 285 -20.36 -10.11 -2.66
C ALA A 285 -19.58 -8.91 -2.15
N VAL A 286 -18.28 -8.91 -2.43
CA VAL A 286 -17.35 -7.84 -2.05
C VAL A 286 -16.67 -7.34 -3.32
N LYS A 287 -16.76 -6.05 -3.60
CA LYS A 287 -16.11 -5.43 -4.74
C LYS A 287 -14.62 -5.33 -4.48
N LEU A 288 -13.80 -5.92 -5.35
CA LEU A 288 -12.35 -5.94 -5.24
C LEU A 288 -11.70 -4.78 -6.01
N SER A 289 -12.30 -4.37 -7.14
CA SER A 289 -11.86 -3.22 -7.94
C SER A 289 -12.99 -2.74 -8.86
N ASN A 290 -12.83 -1.51 -9.34
CA ASN A 290 -13.71 -0.95 -10.38
C ASN A 290 -13.38 -1.48 -11.75
#